data_cb98afb971b967285a410cb155c833b9
#
_entry.id   cb98afb971b967285a410cb155c833b9
#
_cell.length_a   1.000
_cell.length_b   1.000
_cell.length_c   1.000
_cell.angle_alpha   90.00
_cell.angle_beta   90.00
_cell.angle_gamma   90.00
#
_symmetry.space_group_name_H-M   'P 1'
#
loop_
_entity.id
_entity.type
_entity.pdbx_description
1 polymer ?
#
loop_
_entity_poly.entity_id
_entity_poly.type
_entity_poly.pdbx_seq_one_letter_code
_entity_poly.pdbx_strand_id
1 'polypeptide(L)'
;MIDTLRRNPDRLHLSLMLALTFSTGVIDAVGYLGLDRVFTGNMTGNVVILGMALTGADGLPIIGPIIALVLFMLGAAVSGRTLRPVAGGWSGRSTVLFAVVGLVLAAAAVPMLVIADPIEPVKLAVTGALGLAMGMQAGAARHIGVKDVTTVVVTSTIVGLAYDSVFAARSKGHPWPRRVLAIALIGAGAAVGALLLQISLPAGILVAAGITLLTTLVGHLGRPHATGTLTE
;
A
#
# COMPACT_ATOMS: atom_id res chain seq x y z
N MET A 1 7.91 23.06 -13.25
CA MET A 1 7.82 21.81 -12.45
C MET A 1 6.50 21.07 -12.69
N ILE A 2 5.33 21.71 -12.54
CA ILE A 2 4.01 21.06 -12.76
C ILE A 2 3.85 20.62 -14.23
N ASP A 3 4.23 21.43 -15.19
CA ASP A 3 4.16 21.08 -16.62
C ASP A 3 5.07 19.90 -17.00
N THR A 4 6.20 19.74 -16.30
CA THR A 4 7.10 18.60 -16.51
C THR A 4 6.47 17.30 -16.01
N LEU A 5 5.73 17.33 -14.89
CA LEU A 5 4.99 16.18 -14.35
C LEU A 5 3.85 15.74 -15.28
N ARG A 6 3.17 16.70 -15.91
CA ARG A 6 2.05 16.44 -16.84
C ARG A 6 2.50 15.89 -18.21
N ARG A 7 3.75 16.13 -18.62
CA ARG A 7 4.29 15.69 -19.92
C ARG A 7 4.50 14.16 -20.01
N ASN A 8 4.66 13.47 -18.90
CA ASN A 8 4.92 12.02 -18.85
C ASN A 8 4.08 11.34 -17.76
N PRO A 9 2.76 11.18 -17.93
CA PRO A 9 1.87 10.62 -16.92
C PRO A 9 2.27 9.19 -16.51
N ASP A 10 2.76 8.35 -17.42
CA ASP A 10 3.19 6.98 -17.11
C ASP A 10 4.39 6.95 -16.16
N ARG A 11 5.37 7.83 -16.35
CA ARG A 11 6.53 7.94 -15.44
C ARG A 11 6.11 8.47 -14.09
N LEU A 12 5.19 9.45 -14.06
CA LEU A 12 4.66 9.98 -12.83
C LEU A 12 3.93 8.89 -12.05
N HIS A 13 2.97 8.20 -12.67
CA HIS A 13 2.22 7.13 -12.02
C HIS A 13 3.14 6.02 -11.51
N LEU A 14 4.15 5.63 -12.30
CA LEU A 14 5.16 4.66 -11.86
C LEU A 14 5.88 5.14 -10.59
N SER A 15 6.38 6.38 -10.56
CA SER A 15 7.09 6.91 -9.38
C SER A 15 6.20 6.97 -8.15
N LEU A 16 4.93 7.37 -8.31
CA LEU A 16 3.95 7.42 -7.22
C LEU A 16 3.64 6.01 -6.68
N MET A 17 3.47 5.02 -7.57
CA MET A 17 3.24 3.63 -7.15
C MET A 17 4.46 3.04 -6.44
N LEU A 18 5.67 3.37 -6.89
CA LEU A 18 6.91 2.95 -6.20
C LEU A 18 7.05 3.58 -4.81
N ALA A 19 6.69 4.85 -4.64
CA ALA A 19 6.64 5.49 -3.33
C ALA A 19 5.61 4.82 -2.40
N LEU A 20 4.43 4.47 -2.92
CA LEU A 20 3.42 3.71 -2.16
C LEU A 20 3.87 2.28 -1.86
N THR A 21 4.64 1.65 -2.74
CA THR A 21 5.25 0.32 -2.47
C THR A 21 6.22 0.39 -1.29
N PHE A 22 7.04 1.43 -1.22
CA PHE A 22 7.90 1.67 -0.06
C PHE A 22 7.07 1.88 1.22
N SER A 23 6.03 2.73 1.16
CA SER A 23 5.11 2.98 2.28
C SER A 23 4.43 1.68 2.75
N THR A 24 4.05 0.78 1.83
CA THR A 24 3.50 -0.54 2.16
C THR A 24 4.49 -1.38 2.97
N GLY A 25 5.77 -1.38 2.56
CA GLY A 25 6.83 -2.07 3.32
C GLY A 25 6.97 -1.53 4.74
N VAL A 26 6.94 -0.20 4.92
CA VAL A 26 6.97 0.43 6.25
C VAL A 26 5.81 -0.05 7.12
N ILE A 27 4.58 0.00 6.60
CA ILE A 27 3.37 -0.36 7.35
C ILE A 27 3.32 -1.87 7.63
N ASP A 28 3.74 -2.72 6.72
CA ASP A 28 3.80 -4.17 6.96
C ASP A 28 4.81 -4.53 8.05
N ALA A 29 5.96 -3.86 8.10
CA ALA A 29 6.92 -4.04 9.18
C ALA A 29 6.35 -3.57 10.55
N VAL A 30 5.67 -2.41 10.56
CA VAL A 30 4.99 -1.90 11.76
C VAL A 30 3.90 -2.87 12.24
N GLY A 31 3.06 -3.37 11.35
CA GLY A 31 2.01 -4.33 11.68
C GLY A 31 2.58 -5.64 12.21
N TYR A 32 3.58 -6.18 11.54
CA TYR A 32 4.16 -7.47 11.91
C TYR A 32 4.97 -7.42 13.21
N LEU A 33 5.79 -6.40 13.40
CA LEU A 33 6.69 -6.29 14.54
C LEU A 33 6.05 -5.57 15.74
N GLY A 34 5.07 -4.69 15.50
CA GLY A 34 4.47 -3.82 16.52
C GLY A 34 3.01 -4.11 16.87
N LEU A 35 2.27 -4.87 16.03
CA LEU A 35 0.84 -5.17 16.21
C LEU A 35 0.57 -6.68 16.10
N ASP A 36 1.24 -7.46 16.94
CA ASP A 36 1.01 -8.91 17.12
C ASP A 36 1.14 -9.74 15.83
N ARG A 37 2.23 -9.56 15.08
CA ARG A 37 2.60 -10.35 13.88
C ARG A 37 1.55 -10.33 12.77
N VAL A 38 0.84 -9.22 12.59
CA VAL A 38 -0.19 -9.04 11.56
C VAL A 38 0.34 -8.18 10.43
N PHE A 39 0.28 -8.66 9.20
CA PHE A 39 0.49 -7.81 8.03
C PHE A 39 -0.76 -6.98 7.74
N THR A 40 -0.58 -5.74 7.34
CA THR A 40 -1.70 -4.85 7.01
C THR A 40 -1.89 -4.66 5.50
N GLY A 41 -0.84 -4.92 4.71
CA GLY A 41 -0.84 -4.92 3.24
C GLY A 41 -0.65 -6.30 2.62
N ASN A 42 0.13 -7.19 3.25
CA ASN A 42 0.43 -8.54 2.76
C ASN A 42 -0.60 -9.58 3.26
N MET A 43 -1.76 -9.65 2.60
CA MET A 43 -2.82 -10.58 3.00
C MET A 43 -2.47 -12.06 2.80
N THR A 44 -1.58 -12.40 1.88
CA THR A 44 -1.08 -13.77 1.73
C THR A 44 -0.37 -14.25 3.00
N GLY A 45 0.45 -13.39 3.60
CA GLY A 45 1.08 -13.67 4.89
C GLY A 45 0.06 -13.93 6.00
N ASN A 46 -0.98 -13.10 6.08
CA ASN A 46 -2.04 -13.28 7.09
C ASN A 46 -2.82 -14.59 6.92
N VAL A 47 -3.14 -14.99 5.68
CA VAL A 47 -3.81 -16.27 5.41
C VAL A 47 -2.94 -17.45 5.86
N VAL A 48 -1.63 -17.39 5.64
CA VAL A 48 -0.69 -18.43 6.07
C VAL A 48 -0.58 -18.46 7.59
N ILE A 49 -0.41 -17.30 8.25
CA ILE A 49 -0.38 -17.19 9.71
C ILE A 49 -1.65 -17.77 10.32
N LEU A 50 -2.82 -17.38 9.79
CA LEU A 50 -4.11 -17.88 10.25
C LEU A 50 -4.24 -19.40 10.08
N GLY A 51 -3.83 -19.94 8.93
CA GLY A 51 -3.84 -21.39 8.70
C GLY A 51 -2.99 -22.15 9.71
N MET A 52 -1.79 -21.67 10.03
CA MET A 52 -0.92 -22.25 11.06
C MET A 52 -1.53 -22.11 12.47
N ALA A 53 -2.07 -20.92 12.81
CA ALA A 53 -2.68 -20.68 14.11
C ALA A 53 -3.87 -21.59 14.39
N LEU A 54 -4.70 -21.87 13.39
CA LEU A 54 -5.87 -22.77 13.50
C LEU A 54 -5.49 -24.24 13.74
N THR A 55 -4.27 -24.64 13.44
CA THR A 55 -3.75 -25.99 13.74
C THR A 55 -3.07 -26.10 15.09
N GLY A 56 -3.11 -25.02 15.91
CA GLY A 56 -2.54 -25.00 17.24
C GLY A 56 -1.05 -24.64 17.29
N ALA A 57 -0.49 -24.03 16.23
CA ALA A 57 0.87 -23.54 16.30
C ALA A 57 0.99 -22.41 17.33
N ASP A 58 1.90 -22.60 18.30
CA ASP A 58 2.03 -21.74 19.48
C ASP A 58 2.40 -20.29 19.15
N GLY A 59 1.75 -19.36 19.84
CA GLY A 59 2.06 -17.93 19.81
C GLY A 59 1.71 -17.23 18.51
N LEU A 60 0.86 -17.82 17.64
CA LEU A 60 0.37 -17.15 16.43
C LEU A 60 -1.01 -16.52 16.66
N PRO A 61 -1.24 -15.26 16.21
CA PRO A 61 -2.50 -14.57 16.38
C PRO A 61 -3.58 -15.12 15.42
N ILE A 62 -4.83 -15.12 15.88
CA ILE A 62 -6.00 -15.48 15.06
C ILE A 62 -6.84 -14.23 14.75
N ILE A 63 -7.16 -13.44 15.77
CA ILE A 63 -8.12 -12.33 15.65
C ILE A 63 -7.55 -11.20 14.78
N GLY A 64 -6.31 -10.82 15.01
CA GLY A 64 -5.65 -9.75 14.26
C GLY A 64 -5.63 -9.98 12.74
N PRO A 65 -5.13 -11.15 12.25
CA PRO A 65 -5.16 -11.48 10.82
C PRO A 65 -6.56 -11.52 10.21
N ILE A 66 -7.59 -11.99 10.95
CA ILE A 66 -8.98 -11.98 10.48
C ILE A 66 -9.47 -10.53 10.30
N ILE A 67 -9.27 -9.68 11.31
CA ILE A 67 -9.66 -8.26 11.25
C ILE A 67 -8.95 -7.55 10.09
N ALA A 68 -7.63 -7.73 9.96
CA ALA A 68 -6.86 -7.15 8.87
C ALA A 68 -7.39 -7.60 7.49
N LEU A 69 -7.63 -8.90 7.32
CA LEU A 69 -8.12 -9.47 6.06
C LEU A 69 -9.51 -8.94 5.69
N VAL A 70 -10.45 -8.96 6.64
CA VAL A 70 -11.84 -8.50 6.40
C VAL A 70 -11.87 -7.02 6.06
N LEU A 71 -11.16 -6.19 6.84
CA LEU A 71 -11.15 -4.75 6.63
C LEU A 71 -10.33 -4.34 5.38
N PHE A 72 -9.28 -5.08 5.04
CA PHE A 72 -8.59 -4.93 3.76
C PHE A 72 -9.51 -5.20 2.56
N MET A 73 -10.27 -6.30 2.59
CA MET A 73 -11.26 -6.60 1.54
C MET A 73 -12.33 -5.51 1.45
N LEU A 74 -12.82 -5.02 2.59
CA LEU A 74 -13.78 -3.92 2.62
C LEU A 74 -13.18 -2.64 2.01
N GLY A 75 -11.95 -2.28 2.38
CA GLY A 75 -11.22 -1.14 1.81
C GLY A 75 -11.04 -1.24 0.29
N ALA A 76 -10.64 -2.41 -0.20
CA ALA A 76 -10.52 -2.67 -1.63
C ALA A 76 -11.88 -2.57 -2.35
N ALA A 77 -12.96 -3.06 -1.74
CA ALA A 77 -14.33 -2.95 -2.27
C ALA A 77 -14.80 -1.49 -2.35
N VAL A 78 -14.52 -0.68 -1.31
CA VAL A 78 -14.79 0.77 -1.29
C VAL A 78 -14.09 1.47 -2.45
N SER A 79 -12.79 1.18 -2.67
CA SER A 79 -12.05 1.73 -3.81
C SER A 79 -12.64 1.30 -5.15
N GLY A 80 -12.95 0.01 -5.32
CA GLY A 80 -13.56 -0.49 -6.54
C GLY A 80 -14.91 0.17 -6.84
N ARG A 81 -15.76 0.35 -5.82
CA ARG A 81 -17.04 1.05 -5.95
C ARG A 81 -16.87 2.51 -6.33
N THR A 82 -15.95 3.22 -5.67
CA THR A 82 -15.70 4.65 -5.88
C THR A 82 -15.13 4.93 -7.26
N LEU A 83 -14.24 4.05 -7.76
CA LEU A 83 -13.54 4.24 -9.03
C LEU A 83 -14.25 3.62 -10.23
N ARG A 84 -15.29 2.79 -10.02
CA ARG A 84 -16.04 2.12 -11.10
C ARG A 84 -16.46 3.05 -12.25
N PRO A 85 -16.96 4.29 -12.01
CA PRO A 85 -17.43 5.18 -13.09
C PRO A 85 -16.33 6.04 -13.72
N VAL A 86 -15.05 5.80 -13.42
CA VAL A 86 -13.91 6.59 -13.95
C VAL A 86 -13.01 5.69 -14.78
N ALA A 87 -12.45 6.22 -15.85
CA ALA A 87 -11.42 5.53 -16.64
C ALA A 87 -10.14 5.31 -15.82
N GLY A 88 -9.32 4.33 -16.20
CA GLY A 88 -8.03 4.05 -15.57
C GLY A 88 -7.10 5.25 -15.53
N GLY A 89 -6.10 5.22 -14.65
CA GLY A 89 -5.19 6.32 -14.40
C GLY A 89 -5.56 7.16 -13.18
N TRP A 90 -4.84 8.28 -13.00
CA TRP A 90 -5.05 9.16 -11.84
C TRP A 90 -6.23 10.12 -12.07
N SER A 91 -7.22 10.06 -11.21
CA SER A 91 -8.44 10.87 -11.25
C SER A 91 -8.63 11.69 -9.97
N GLY A 92 -9.60 12.61 -9.96
CA GLY A 92 -9.98 13.31 -8.72
C GLY A 92 -10.47 12.36 -7.63
N ARG A 93 -11.15 11.27 -8.01
CA ARG A 93 -11.59 10.22 -7.06
C ARG A 93 -10.41 9.43 -6.49
N SER A 94 -9.39 9.15 -7.30
CA SER A 94 -8.15 8.54 -6.82
C SER A 94 -7.45 9.44 -5.81
N THR A 95 -7.40 10.76 -6.05
CA THR A 95 -6.88 11.74 -5.10
C THR A 95 -7.62 11.69 -3.76
N VAL A 96 -8.96 11.68 -3.78
CA VAL A 96 -9.76 11.58 -2.55
C VAL A 96 -9.49 10.27 -1.80
N LEU A 97 -9.44 9.15 -2.50
CA LEU A 97 -9.16 7.85 -1.89
C LEU A 97 -7.79 7.82 -1.22
N PHE A 98 -6.72 8.25 -1.90
CA PHE A 98 -5.39 8.28 -1.29
C PHE A 98 -5.27 9.31 -0.16
N ALA A 99 -5.99 10.43 -0.23
CA ALA A 99 -6.07 11.37 0.88
C ALA A 99 -6.74 10.74 2.11
N VAL A 100 -7.86 10.03 1.91
CA VAL A 100 -8.52 9.27 3.00
C VAL A 100 -7.57 8.21 3.57
N VAL A 101 -6.85 7.45 2.72
CA VAL A 101 -5.83 6.49 3.18
C VAL A 101 -4.81 7.17 4.09
N GLY A 102 -4.19 8.26 3.64
CA GLY A 102 -3.18 8.97 4.42
C GLY A 102 -3.73 9.52 5.75
N LEU A 103 -4.98 10.02 5.74
CA LEU A 103 -5.66 10.51 6.95
C LEU A 103 -6.01 9.37 7.92
N VAL A 104 -6.48 8.23 7.41
CA VAL A 104 -6.75 7.03 8.25
C VAL A 104 -5.46 6.52 8.88
N LEU A 105 -4.36 6.45 8.11
CA LEU A 105 -3.04 6.10 8.66
C LEU A 105 -2.63 7.09 9.76
N ALA A 106 -2.73 8.39 9.52
CA ALA A 106 -2.39 9.40 10.53
C ALA A 106 -3.28 9.29 11.79
N ALA A 107 -4.59 9.09 11.61
CA ALA A 107 -5.51 8.89 12.72
C ALA A 107 -5.23 7.61 13.52
N ALA A 108 -4.84 6.52 12.84
CA ALA A 108 -4.46 5.27 13.47
C ALA A 108 -3.19 5.38 14.34
N ALA A 109 -2.32 6.36 14.06
CA ALA A 109 -1.16 6.64 14.91
C ALA A 109 -1.53 7.31 16.24
N VAL A 110 -2.65 8.05 16.31
CA VAL A 110 -3.02 8.85 17.48
C VAL A 110 -3.15 8.03 18.76
N PRO A 111 -3.89 6.90 18.81
CA PRO A 111 -3.96 6.08 20.01
C PRO A 111 -2.60 5.60 20.48
N MET A 112 -1.69 5.29 19.56
CA MET A 112 -0.33 4.82 19.85
C MET A 112 0.59 5.95 20.35
N LEU A 113 0.24 7.22 20.11
CA LEU A 113 0.95 8.38 20.63
C LEU A 113 0.49 8.75 22.05
N VAL A 114 -0.82 8.60 22.31
CA VAL A 114 -1.45 9.10 23.56
C VAL A 114 -1.45 8.05 24.66
N ILE A 115 -1.56 6.77 24.30
CA ILE A 115 -1.67 5.66 25.27
C ILE A 115 -0.30 4.99 25.37
N ALA A 116 0.36 5.09 26.51
CA ALA A 116 1.70 4.53 26.73
C ALA A 116 1.73 3.00 26.61
N ASP A 117 0.69 2.31 27.09
CA ASP A 117 0.53 0.85 26.97
C ASP A 117 -0.90 0.54 26.45
N PRO A 118 -1.06 0.51 25.13
CA PRO A 118 -2.37 0.26 24.51
C PRO A 118 -2.85 -1.16 24.80
N ILE A 119 -4.08 -1.28 25.32
CA ILE A 119 -4.76 -2.55 25.54
C ILE A 119 -5.06 -3.24 24.21
N GLU A 120 -5.23 -4.56 24.23
CA GLU A 120 -5.46 -5.38 23.04
C GLU A 120 -6.58 -4.87 22.10
N PRO A 121 -7.77 -4.45 22.59
CA PRO A 121 -8.80 -3.90 21.70
C PRO A 121 -8.35 -2.66 20.92
N VAL A 122 -7.50 -1.82 21.48
CA VAL A 122 -6.94 -0.64 20.80
C VAL A 122 -5.98 -1.06 19.70
N LYS A 123 -5.09 -2.03 19.97
CA LYS A 123 -4.18 -2.60 18.96
C LYS A 123 -4.96 -3.22 17.80
N LEU A 124 -6.01 -3.98 18.09
CA LEU A 124 -6.89 -4.58 17.08
C LEU A 124 -7.63 -3.52 16.26
N ALA A 125 -8.10 -2.44 16.89
CA ALA A 125 -8.73 -1.33 16.17
C ALA A 125 -7.74 -0.62 15.22
N VAL A 126 -6.51 -0.41 15.66
CA VAL A 126 -5.42 0.14 14.81
C VAL A 126 -5.11 -0.82 13.67
N THR A 127 -4.92 -2.11 13.93
CA THR A 127 -4.70 -3.14 12.91
C THR A 127 -5.80 -3.11 11.86
N GLY A 128 -7.05 -3.01 12.29
CA GLY A 128 -8.19 -2.92 11.38
C GLY A 128 -8.19 -1.64 10.54
N ALA A 129 -7.89 -0.49 11.14
CA ALA A 129 -7.79 0.79 10.44
C ALA A 129 -6.66 0.76 9.38
N LEU A 130 -5.49 0.19 9.74
CA LEU A 130 -4.38 0.01 8.80
C LEU A 130 -4.78 -0.95 7.67
N GLY A 131 -5.41 -2.08 7.97
CA GLY A 131 -5.92 -3.03 6.97
C GLY A 131 -6.90 -2.37 5.99
N LEU A 132 -7.88 -1.61 6.50
CA LEU A 132 -8.84 -0.86 5.68
C LEU A 132 -8.12 0.14 4.75
N ALA A 133 -7.21 0.94 5.30
CA ALA A 133 -6.42 1.92 4.55
C ALA A 133 -5.59 1.25 3.44
N MET A 134 -4.90 0.16 3.77
CA MET A 134 -4.07 -0.57 2.81
C MET A 134 -4.92 -1.26 1.73
N GLY A 135 -6.11 -1.76 2.08
CA GLY A 135 -7.09 -2.26 1.11
C GLY A 135 -7.56 -1.18 0.13
N MET A 136 -7.89 0.01 0.66
CA MET A 136 -8.24 1.17 -0.17
C MET A 136 -7.09 1.58 -1.09
N GLN A 137 -5.86 1.64 -0.57
CA GLN A 137 -4.65 1.93 -1.36
C GLN A 137 -4.44 0.90 -2.47
N ALA A 138 -4.54 -0.39 -2.15
CA ALA A 138 -4.37 -1.48 -3.11
C ALA A 138 -5.42 -1.44 -4.23
N GLY A 139 -6.68 -1.20 -3.88
CA GLY A 139 -7.78 -1.05 -4.85
C GLY A 139 -7.58 0.15 -5.77
N ALA A 140 -7.15 1.30 -5.23
CA ALA A 140 -6.86 2.50 -6.01
C ALA A 140 -5.64 2.31 -6.93
N ALA A 141 -4.56 1.71 -6.42
CA ALA A 141 -3.37 1.37 -7.20
C ALA A 141 -3.69 0.40 -8.36
N ARG A 142 -4.54 -0.61 -8.10
CA ARG A 142 -5.04 -1.53 -9.13
C ARG A 142 -5.80 -0.80 -10.23
N HIS A 143 -6.62 0.19 -9.88
CA HIS A 143 -7.38 0.99 -10.85
C HIS A 143 -6.47 1.88 -11.70
N ILE A 144 -5.43 2.50 -11.12
CA ILE A 144 -4.44 3.29 -11.87
C ILE A 144 -3.72 2.42 -12.89
N GLY A 145 -3.49 1.14 -12.58
CA GLY A 145 -3.11 0.12 -13.55
C GLY A 145 -1.66 0.23 -14.05
N VAL A 146 -0.72 0.69 -13.21
CA VAL A 146 0.71 0.67 -13.57
C VAL A 146 1.18 -0.78 -13.70
N LYS A 147 1.57 -1.16 -14.91
CA LYS A 147 2.02 -2.52 -15.22
C LYS A 147 3.23 -2.91 -14.37
N ASP A 148 3.20 -4.11 -13.84
CA ASP A 148 4.25 -4.73 -13.02
C ASP A 148 4.55 -4.07 -11.65
N VAL A 149 3.78 -3.06 -11.25
CA VAL A 149 3.90 -2.42 -9.93
C VAL A 149 2.52 -2.36 -9.26
N THR A 150 2.22 -3.42 -8.53
CA THR A 150 1.07 -3.44 -7.63
C THR A 150 1.61 -3.28 -6.21
N THR A 151 1.22 -2.24 -5.52
CA THR A 151 1.80 -1.82 -4.23
C THR A 151 1.83 -2.90 -3.14
N VAL A 152 1.10 -4.00 -3.32
CA VAL A 152 0.91 -5.07 -2.31
C VAL A 152 1.30 -6.48 -2.78
N VAL A 153 1.66 -6.72 -4.05
CA VAL A 153 1.93 -8.07 -4.56
C VAL A 153 3.34 -8.17 -5.15
N VAL A 154 4.28 -8.63 -4.34
CA VAL A 154 5.69 -8.80 -4.73
C VAL A 154 5.95 -10.16 -5.38
N THR A 155 5.24 -11.20 -4.97
CA THR A 155 5.46 -12.58 -5.47
C THR A 155 5.32 -12.68 -6.98
N SER A 156 4.26 -12.11 -7.57
CA SER A 156 4.08 -12.10 -9.03
C SER A 156 5.16 -11.28 -9.74
N THR A 157 5.65 -10.21 -9.10
CA THR A 157 6.74 -9.38 -9.61
C THR A 157 8.06 -10.16 -9.64
N ILE A 158 8.35 -10.95 -8.59
CA ILE A 158 9.53 -11.85 -8.51
C ILE A 158 9.44 -12.94 -9.59
N VAL A 159 8.29 -13.61 -9.70
CA VAL A 159 8.06 -14.63 -10.74
C VAL A 159 8.27 -14.04 -12.12
N GLY A 160 7.67 -12.89 -12.40
CA GLY A 160 7.85 -12.22 -13.69
C GLY A 160 9.29 -11.78 -13.95
N LEU A 161 10.03 -11.35 -12.92
CA LEU A 161 11.44 -10.99 -13.06
C LEU A 161 12.29 -12.20 -13.46
N ALA A 162 12.06 -13.36 -12.84
CA ALA A 162 12.80 -14.59 -13.14
C ALA A 162 12.37 -15.20 -14.50
N TYR A 163 11.07 -15.35 -14.73
CA TYR A 163 10.50 -15.98 -15.92
C TYR A 163 10.91 -15.28 -17.22
N ASP A 164 10.84 -13.93 -17.20
CA ASP A 164 11.17 -13.14 -18.36
C ASP A 164 12.68 -12.79 -18.47
N SER A 165 13.52 -13.32 -17.61
CA SER A 165 14.96 -13.07 -17.60
C SER A 165 15.66 -13.60 -18.88
N VAL A 166 16.89 -13.13 -19.12
CA VAL A 166 17.73 -13.62 -20.21
C VAL A 166 18.08 -15.11 -20.10
N PHE A 167 17.97 -15.68 -18.90
CA PHE A 167 18.20 -17.09 -18.64
C PHE A 167 16.98 -17.98 -18.94
N ALA A 168 15.80 -17.39 -19.14
CA ALA A 168 14.55 -18.12 -19.40
C ALA A 168 13.91 -17.70 -20.73
N ALA A 169 12.75 -17.04 -20.69
CA ALA A 169 11.95 -16.78 -21.91
C ALA A 169 12.47 -15.63 -22.79
N ARG A 170 13.40 -14.80 -22.34
CA ARG A 170 14.03 -13.65 -23.04
C ARG A 170 13.02 -12.84 -23.86
N SER A 171 11.96 -12.33 -23.21
CA SER A 171 10.97 -11.52 -23.93
C SER A 171 11.52 -10.12 -24.27
N LYS A 172 11.31 -9.68 -25.51
CA LYS A 172 11.72 -8.32 -25.94
C LYS A 172 10.89 -7.26 -25.22
N GLY A 173 11.54 -6.19 -24.73
CA GLY A 173 10.84 -5.05 -24.10
C GLY A 173 10.56 -5.22 -22.59
N HIS A 174 11.39 -5.96 -21.91
CA HIS A 174 11.21 -6.38 -20.52
C HIS A 174 11.36 -5.26 -19.49
N PRO A 175 10.37 -4.97 -18.60
CA PRO A 175 10.45 -3.91 -17.59
C PRO A 175 11.20 -4.36 -16.32
N TRP A 176 12.28 -5.15 -16.45
CA TRP A 176 13.03 -5.67 -15.30
C TRP A 176 13.48 -4.60 -14.29
N PRO A 177 13.90 -3.34 -14.70
CA PRO A 177 14.31 -2.33 -13.72
C PRO A 177 13.17 -1.92 -12.78
N ARG A 178 11.93 -1.83 -13.29
CA ARG A 178 10.74 -1.50 -12.48
C ARG A 178 10.45 -2.58 -11.46
N ARG A 179 10.58 -3.85 -11.85
CA ARG A 179 10.35 -5.01 -10.97
C ARG A 179 11.40 -5.09 -9.87
N VAL A 180 12.68 -4.96 -10.24
CA VAL A 180 13.78 -4.92 -9.24
C VAL A 180 13.57 -3.76 -8.28
N LEU A 181 13.23 -2.57 -8.78
CA LEU A 181 13.01 -1.40 -7.95
C LEU A 181 11.82 -1.58 -7.00
N ALA A 182 10.72 -2.18 -7.45
CA ALA A 182 9.56 -2.46 -6.61
C ALA A 182 9.92 -3.45 -5.47
N ILE A 183 10.67 -4.52 -5.78
CA ILE A 183 11.14 -5.49 -4.78
C ILE A 183 12.09 -4.82 -3.78
N ALA A 184 13.04 -4.04 -4.27
CA ALA A 184 14.00 -3.32 -3.42
C ALA A 184 13.30 -2.30 -2.51
N LEU A 185 12.32 -1.56 -3.03
CA LEU A 185 11.62 -0.52 -2.29
C LEU A 185 10.72 -1.09 -1.19
N ILE A 186 10.02 -2.21 -1.42
CA ILE A 186 9.23 -2.81 -0.33
C ILE A 186 10.13 -3.35 0.77
N GLY A 187 11.26 -3.97 0.42
CA GLY A 187 12.26 -4.42 1.39
C GLY A 187 12.91 -3.27 2.16
N ALA A 188 13.29 -2.19 1.45
CA ALA A 188 13.83 -0.98 2.07
C ALA A 188 12.79 -0.31 2.98
N GLY A 189 11.52 -0.26 2.55
CA GLY A 189 10.41 0.23 3.36
C GLY A 189 10.26 -0.57 4.64
N ALA A 190 10.28 -1.91 4.56
CA ALA A 190 10.21 -2.77 5.73
C ALA A 190 11.41 -2.57 6.68
N ALA A 191 12.62 -2.41 6.15
CA ALA A 191 13.80 -2.11 6.95
C ALA A 191 13.65 -0.76 7.69
N VAL A 192 13.20 0.29 6.99
CA VAL A 192 12.93 1.61 7.59
C VAL A 192 11.82 1.51 8.64
N GLY A 193 10.73 0.78 8.37
CA GLY A 193 9.65 0.52 9.33
C GLY A 193 10.17 -0.14 10.61
N ALA A 194 11.01 -1.15 10.47
CA ALA A 194 11.64 -1.84 11.61
C ALA A 194 12.57 -0.91 12.41
N LEU A 195 13.33 -0.04 11.73
CA LEU A 195 14.18 0.96 12.41
C LEU A 195 13.33 2.02 13.14
N LEU A 196 12.24 2.48 12.54
CA LEU A 196 11.33 3.45 13.17
C LEU A 196 10.65 2.89 14.41
N LEU A 197 10.38 1.58 14.45
CA LEU A 197 9.85 0.91 15.63
C LEU A 197 10.82 0.95 16.82
N GLN A 198 12.13 1.06 16.61
CA GLN A 198 13.09 1.28 17.69
C GLN A 198 12.91 2.64 18.36
N ILE A 199 12.32 3.62 17.66
CA ILE A 199 11.97 4.94 18.20
C ILE A 199 10.58 4.87 18.82
N SER A 200 9.57 4.54 18.03
CA SER A 200 8.19 4.33 18.49
C SER A 200 7.33 3.71 17.37
N LEU A 201 6.29 2.97 17.76
CA LEU A 201 5.32 2.39 16.81
C LEU A 201 4.61 3.47 15.96
N PRO A 202 4.11 4.58 16.53
CA PRO A 202 3.46 5.63 15.73
C PRO A 202 4.38 6.30 14.72
N ALA A 203 5.70 6.33 14.95
CA ALA A 203 6.65 6.95 14.00
C ALA A 203 6.60 6.28 12.62
N GLY A 204 6.55 4.95 12.56
CA GLY A 204 6.42 4.21 11.30
C GLY A 204 5.10 4.49 10.60
N ILE A 205 3.99 4.53 11.35
CA ILE A 205 2.65 4.84 10.78
C ILE A 205 2.62 6.27 10.21
N LEU A 206 3.16 7.25 10.94
CA LEU A 206 3.19 8.65 10.51
C LEU A 206 4.06 8.87 9.29
N VAL A 207 5.20 8.19 9.18
CA VAL A 207 6.06 8.24 7.99
C VAL A 207 5.30 7.71 6.77
N ALA A 208 4.62 6.57 6.90
CA ALA A 208 3.81 6.02 5.83
C ALA A 208 2.64 6.93 5.45
N ALA A 209 1.96 7.54 6.43
CA ALA A 209 0.91 8.54 6.21
C ALA A 209 1.45 9.74 5.42
N GLY A 210 2.59 10.28 5.83
CA GLY A 210 3.26 11.40 5.17
C GLY A 210 3.62 11.10 3.71
N ILE A 211 4.19 9.91 3.44
CA ILE A 211 4.50 9.46 2.08
C ILE A 211 3.22 9.36 1.25
N THR A 212 2.15 8.78 1.81
CA THR A 212 0.87 8.62 1.10
C THR A 212 0.23 9.99 0.79
N LEU A 213 0.23 10.92 1.73
CA LEU A 213 -0.30 12.28 1.52
C LEU A 213 0.53 13.07 0.52
N LEU A 214 1.87 12.98 0.57
CA LEU A 214 2.75 13.60 -0.43
C LEU A 214 2.51 13.02 -1.83
N THR A 215 2.42 11.70 -1.93
CA THR A 215 2.06 10.99 -3.17
C THR A 215 0.72 11.47 -3.71
N THR A 216 -0.26 11.65 -2.83
CA THR A 216 -1.59 12.17 -3.18
C THR A 216 -1.52 13.59 -3.75
N LEU A 217 -0.78 14.46 -3.10
CA LEU A 217 -0.59 15.85 -3.55
C LEU A 217 0.07 15.89 -4.93
N VAL A 218 1.18 15.18 -5.10
CA VAL A 218 1.91 15.14 -6.38
C VAL A 218 1.04 14.53 -7.49
N GLY A 219 0.30 13.46 -7.22
CA GLY A 219 -0.63 12.85 -8.16
C GLY A 219 -1.80 13.78 -8.53
N HIS A 220 -2.32 14.54 -7.57
CA HIS A 220 -3.35 15.55 -7.81
C HIS A 220 -2.86 16.66 -8.75
N LEU A 221 -1.67 17.20 -8.51
CA LEU A 221 -1.07 18.27 -9.31
C LEU A 221 -0.68 17.80 -10.73
N GLY A 222 -0.29 16.53 -10.86
CA GLY A 222 0.12 15.92 -12.13
C GLY A 222 -1.02 15.38 -12.99
N ARG A 223 -2.28 15.37 -12.51
CA ARG A 223 -3.42 14.86 -13.28
C ARG A 223 -3.68 15.70 -14.53
N PRO A 224 -4.09 15.09 -15.65
CA PRO A 224 -4.57 15.84 -16.81
C PRO A 224 -5.79 16.69 -16.43
N HIS A 225 -5.83 17.93 -16.93
CA HIS A 225 -7.06 18.70 -16.86
C HIS A 225 -8.08 18.04 -17.78
N ALA A 226 -9.32 17.86 -17.32
CA ALA A 226 -10.42 17.57 -18.20
C ALA A 226 -10.57 18.79 -19.11
N THR A 227 -10.04 18.73 -20.33
CA THR A 227 -10.40 19.65 -21.39
C THR A 227 -11.87 19.39 -21.69
N GLY A 228 -12.74 20.26 -21.19
CA GLY A 228 -14.14 20.24 -21.55
C GLY A 228 -14.26 20.48 -23.05
N THR A 229 -14.38 19.41 -23.83
CA THR A 229 -14.99 19.49 -25.15
C THR A 229 -16.48 19.65 -24.90
N LEU A 230 -16.91 20.90 -24.78
CA LEU A 230 -18.27 21.26 -25.12
C LEU A 230 -18.36 21.04 -26.64
N THR A 231 -18.76 19.87 -27.06
CA THR A 231 -19.31 19.68 -28.42
C THR A 231 -20.75 20.14 -28.33
N GLU A 232 -20.99 21.29 -28.95
CA GLU A 232 -22.31 21.75 -29.40
C GLU A 232 -22.98 20.71 -30.32
#